data_c615c99a31ce35b481be1bace8a60a6e
#
_entry.id   c615c99a31ce35b481be1bace8a60a6e
#
_cell.length_a   1.000
_cell.length_b   1.000
_cell.length_c   1.000
_cell.angle_alpha   90.00
_cell.angle_beta   90.00
_cell.angle_gamma   90.00
#
_symmetry.space_group_name_H-M   'P 1'
#
loop_
_entity.id
_entity.type
_entity.pdbx_description
1 polymer ?
#
loop_
_entity_poly.entity_id
_entity_poly.type
_entity_poly.pdbx_seq_one_letter_code
_entity_poly.pdbx_strand_id
1 'polypeptide(L)'
;EAKDYINFDGSITGTIKAKTVNLGRSSYVKGSVTADQITVEGEVDGDIQGKDVYIKSSAKIKGTIRYSNIDIQDGSIINADLTIS
;
A
#
# COMPACT_ATOMS: atom_id res chain seq x y z
N GLU A 1 17.04 -0.39 -2.22
CA GLU A 1 17.45 -1.72 -1.82
C GLU A 1 16.29 -2.49 -1.23
N ALA A 2 16.15 -3.73 -1.63
CA ALA A 2 15.01 -4.55 -1.24
C ALA A 2 15.26 -5.24 0.10
N LYS A 3 14.26 -5.23 0.95
CA LYS A 3 14.23 -6.02 2.18
C LYS A 3 13.06 -6.98 2.11
N ASP A 4 13.18 -8.10 2.80
CA ASP A 4 12.10 -9.07 2.80
C ASP A 4 10.85 -8.55 3.51
N TYR A 5 11.04 -7.73 4.52
CA TYR A 5 9.93 -7.24 5.32
C TYR A 5 10.16 -5.81 5.76
N ILE A 6 9.20 -4.96 5.51
CA ILE A 6 9.22 -3.57 5.97
C ILE A 6 7.97 -3.31 6.78
N ASN A 7 8.16 -2.85 8.01
CA ASN A 7 7.08 -2.41 8.87
C ASN A 7 7.31 -0.93 9.15
N PHE A 8 6.45 -0.09 8.62
CA PHE A 8 6.69 1.35 8.61
C PHE A 8 5.56 2.10 9.28
N ASP A 9 5.93 3.11 10.05
CA ASP A 9 4.99 3.96 10.74
C ASP A 9 5.56 5.37 10.73
N GLY A 10 4.92 6.28 10.01
CA GLY A 10 5.41 7.65 9.84
C GLY A 10 5.23 8.09 8.40
N SER A 11 5.96 9.13 7.99
CA SER A 11 5.85 9.69 6.65
C SER A 11 7.04 9.30 5.79
N ILE A 12 6.74 8.90 4.58
CA ILE A 12 7.78 8.55 3.61
C ILE A 12 7.43 9.18 2.26
N THR A 13 8.45 9.66 1.57
CA THR A 13 8.32 10.16 0.20
C THR A 13 9.36 9.46 -0.66
N GLY A 14 8.92 8.86 -1.76
CA GLY A 14 9.82 8.17 -2.68
C GLY A 14 9.32 6.78 -3.01
N THR A 15 10.25 5.87 -3.28
CA THR A 15 9.94 4.51 -3.72
C THR A 15 10.29 3.50 -2.65
N ILE A 16 9.35 2.60 -2.37
CA ILE A 16 9.56 1.49 -1.43
C ILE A 16 9.51 0.19 -2.21
N LYS A 17 10.51 -0.65 -2.02
CA LYS A 17 10.55 -1.98 -2.62
C LYS A 17 10.87 -3.02 -1.57
N ALA A 18 10.05 -4.04 -1.48
CA ALA A 18 10.25 -5.13 -0.52
C ALA A 18 9.40 -6.32 -0.94
N LYS A 19 9.54 -7.44 -0.25
CA LYS A 19 8.62 -8.55 -0.45
C LYS A 19 7.32 -8.32 0.29
N THR A 20 7.42 -7.89 1.53
CA THR A 20 6.25 -7.63 2.36
C THR A 20 6.36 -6.24 2.94
N VAL A 21 5.33 -5.43 2.74
CA VAL A 21 5.25 -4.08 3.27
C VAL A 21 4.03 -3.99 4.16
N ASN A 22 4.25 -3.53 5.39
CA ASN A 22 3.17 -3.32 6.35
C ASN A 22 3.20 -1.85 6.77
N LEU A 23 2.16 -1.12 6.41
CA LEU A 23 2.04 0.30 6.71
C LEU A 23 1.06 0.48 7.87
N GLY A 24 1.55 0.99 8.97
CA GLY A 24 0.74 1.18 10.17
C GLY A 24 -0.30 2.30 10.04
N ARG A 25 -1.10 2.47 11.06
CA ARG A 25 -2.22 3.41 11.03
C ARG A 25 -1.77 4.87 10.92
N SER A 26 -0.60 5.17 11.46
CA SER A 26 -0.06 6.54 11.41
C SER A 26 0.83 6.77 10.19
N SER A 27 0.95 5.79 9.32
CA SER A 27 1.82 5.93 8.17
C SER A 27 1.19 6.79 7.08
N TYR A 28 2.05 7.51 6.37
CA TYR A 28 1.68 8.28 5.20
C TYR A 28 2.77 8.08 4.16
N VAL A 29 2.40 7.56 3.02
CA VAL A 29 3.34 7.29 1.94
C VAL A 29 2.96 8.10 0.73
N LYS A 30 3.94 8.82 0.20
CA LYS A 30 3.76 9.58 -1.02
C LYS A 30 4.81 9.11 -2.02
N GLY A 31 4.36 8.49 -3.10
CA GLY A 31 5.26 7.95 -4.11
C GLY A 31 4.83 6.58 -4.55
N SER A 32 5.78 5.66 -4.71
CA SER A 32 5.51 4.33 -5.24
C SER A 32 5.84 3.26 -4.21
N VAL A 33 4.98 2.25 -4.12
CA VAL A 33 5.23 1.09 -3.27
C VAL A 33 5.13 -0.15 -4.13
N THR A 34 6.20 -0.94 -4.13
CA THR A 34 6.25 -2.20 -4.87
C THR A 34 6.60 -3.33 -3.92
N ALA A 35 5.76 -4.34 -3.87
CA ALA A 35 6.00 -5.50 -3.01
C ALA A 35 5.17 -6.68 -3.48
N ASP A 36 5.48 -7.87 -2.98
CA ASP A 36 4.63 -9.02 -3.24
C ASP A 36 3.38 -8.98 -2.38
N GLN A 37 3.53 -8.59 -1.12
CA GLN A 37 2.41 -8.47 -0.19
C GLN A 37 2.43 -7.09 0.43
N ILE A 38 1.30 -6.41 0.40
CA ILE A 38 1.19 -5.06 0.93
C ILE A 38 -0.02 -5.01 1.86
N THR A 39 0.20 -4.57 3.07
CA THR A 39 -0.87 -4.31 4.03
C THR A 39 -0.89 -2.83 4.33
N VAL A 40 -2.03 -2.20 4.13
CA VAL A 40 -2.18 -0.76 4.35
C VAL A 40 -3.21 -0.52 5.44
N GLU A 41 -2.78 0.16 6.49
CA GLU A 41 -3.68 0.63 7.54
C GLU A 41 -3.68 2.15 7.62
N GLY A 42 -2.73 2.80 6.94
CA GLY A 42 -2.61 4.25 6.95
C GLY A 42 -3.02 4.87 5.63
N GLU A 43 -2.30 5.90 5.22
CA GLU A 43 -2.63 6.64 4.01
C GLU A 43 -1.53 6.49 2.97
N VAL A 44 -1.93 6.26 1.71
CA VAL A 44 -1.00 6.15 0.60
C VAL A 44 -1.45 7.07 -0.52
N ASP A 45 -0.53 7.88 -1.02
CA ASP A 45 -0.78 8.78 -2.14
C ASP A 45 0.23 8.47 -3.23
N GLY A 46 -0.22 7.86 -4.32
CA GLY A 46 0.65 7.50 -5.42
C GLY A 46 0.34 6.11 -5.96
N ASP A 47 1.38 5.40 -6.40
CA ASP A 47 1.23 4.10 -7.02
C ASP A 47 1.52 2.98 -6.04
N ILE A 48 0.67 1.97 -6.06
CA ILE A 48 0.90 0.73 -5.31
C ILE A 48 0.93 -0.40 -6.32
N GLN A 49 1.95 -1.23 -6.22
CA GLN A 49 2.07 -2.40 -7.09
C GLN A 49 2.42 -3.61 -6.24
N GLY A 50 1.57 -4.64 -6.30
CA GLY A 50 1.80 -5.83 -5.52
C GLY A 50 0.96 -6.99 -6.02
N LYS A 51 1.32 -8.20 -5.62
CA LYS A 51 0.51 -9.37 -5.93
C LYS A 51 -0.70 -9.43 -5.02
N ASP A 52 -0.48 -9.34 -3.73
CA ASP A 52 -1.54 -9.37 -2.74
C ASP A 52 -1.58 -8.05 -2.02
N VAL A 53 -2.71 -7.36 -2.11
CA VAL A 53 -2.88 -6.07 -1.46
C VAL A 53 -4.01 -6.19 -0.45
N TYR A 54 -3.72 -5.85 0.79
CA TYR A 54 -4.70 -5.88 1.88
C TYR A 54 -4.95 -4.46 2.36
N ILE A 55 -6.18 -4.02 2.21
CA ILE A 55 -6.59 -2.68 2.61
C ILE A 55 -7.45 -2.80 3.85
N LYS A 56 -6.95 -2.28 4.96
CA LYS A 56 -7.64 -2.36 6.24
C LYS A 56 -8.69 -1.25 6.36
N SER A 57 -9.54 -1.36 7.36
CA SER A 57 -10.68 -0.45 7.50
C SER A 57 -10.28 1.01 7.73
N SER A 58 -9.08 1.27 8.24
CA SER A 58 -8.61 2.63 8.48
C SER A 58 -7.78 3.18 7.34
N ALA A 59 -7.63 2.44 6.25
CA ALA A 59 -6.76 2.84 5.15
C ALA A 59 -7.41 3.88 4.26
N LYS A 60 -6.56 4.75 3.71
CA LYS A 60 -6.96 5.71 2.68
C LYS A 60 -5.95 5.64 1.55
N ILE A 61 -6.44 5.49 0.33
CA ILE A 61 -5.56 5.32 -0.82
C ILE A 61 -5.98 6.26 -1.93
N LYS A 62 -5.00 6.95 -2.49
CA LYS A 62 -5.20 7.81 -3.66
C LYS A 62 -4.19 7.41 -4.71
N GLY A 63 -4.57 7.50 -5.98
CA GLY A 63 -3.67 7.24 -7.08
C GLY A 63 -4.04 6.00 -7.86
N THR A 64 -3.08 5.09 -8.02
CA THR A 64 -3.29 3.87 -8.80
C THR A 64 -2.83 2.65 -8.00
N ILE A 65 -3.63 1.60 -8.05
CA ILE A 65 -3.26 0.33 -7.43
C ILE A 65 -3.22 -0.74 -8.51
N ARG A 66 -2.08 -1.41 -8.62
CA ARG A 66 -1.93 -2.58 -9.49
C ARG A 66 -1.79 -3.81 -8.64
N TYR A 67 -2.61 -4.82 -8.92
CA TYR A 67 -2.66 -6.00 -8.06
C TYR A 67 -3.05 -7.23 -8.85
N SER A 68 -2.74 -8.39 -8.29
CA SER A 68 -3.31 -9.66 -8.74
C SER A 68 -4.49 -10.04 -7.86
N ASN A 69 -4.34 -9.89 -6.55
CA ASN A 69 -5.40 -10.12 -5.58
C ASN A 69 -5.50 -8.91 -4.67
N ILE A 70 -6.71 -8.49 -4.37
CA ILE A 70 -6.93 -7.37 -3.47
C ILE A 70 -8.02 -7.73 -2.47
N ASP A 71 -7.82 -7.33 -1.22
CA ASP A 71 -8.78 -7.52 -0.15
C ASP A 71 -9.03 -6.17 0.49
N ILE A 72 -10.24 -5.70 0.40
CA ILE A 72 -10.63 -4.38 0.90
C ILE A 72 -11.64 -4.57 2.02
N GLN A 73 -11.32 -4.03 3.20
CA GLN A 73 -12.21 -4.12 4.34
C GLN A 73 -13.18 -2.94 4.36
N ASP A 74 -14.32 -3.15 5.00
CA ASP A 74 -15.33 -2.09 5.15
C ASP A 74 -14.73 -0.93 5.92
N GLY A 75 -15.11 0.28 5.52
CA GLY A 75 -14.63 1.50 6.18
C GLY A 75 -13.42 2.14 5.54
N SER A 76 -12.74 1.42 4.66
CA SER A 76 -11.61 1.99 3.94
C SER A 76 -12.08 2.98 2.88
N ILE A 77 -11.22 3.96 2.58
CA ILE A 77 -11.51 4.95 1.55
C ILE A 77 -10.52 4.77 0.42
N ILE A 78 -11.04 4.49 -0.76
CA ILE A 78 -10.19 4.28 -1.93
C ILE A 78 -10.63 5.23 -3.03
N ASN A 79 -9.77 6.21 -3.32
CA ASN A 79 -9.92 7.12 -4.44
C ASN A 79 -8.84 6.84 -5.46
N ALA A 80 -8.83 5.63 -5.96
CA ALA A 80 -7.75 5.17 -6.82
C ALA A 80 -8.30 4.38 -7.99
N ASP A 81 -7.50 4.30 -9.04
CA ASP A 81 -7.77 3.41 -10.16
C ASP A 81 -7.23 2.03 -9.81
N LEU A 82 -8.08 1.04 -9.90
CA LEU A 82 -7.70 -0.34 -9.62
C LEU A 82 -7.43 -1.05 -10.93
N THR A 83 -6.23 -1.59 -11.06
CA THR A 83 -5.80 -2.28 -12.27
C THR A 83 -5.31 -3.67 -11.90
N ILE A 84 -5.80 -4.68 -12.61
CA ILE A 84 -5.32 -6.04 -12.44
C ILE A 84 -4.09 -6.23 -13.32
N SER A 85 -3.00 -6.64 -12.67
CA SER A 85 -1.76 -6.84 -13.41
C SER A 85 -1.61 -8.26 -13.94
#